data_0bb2499387366988c5b0a246b6452cc6
#
_entry.id   0bb2499387366988c5b0a246b6452cc6
#
_cell.length_a   1.000
_cell.length_b   1.000
_cell.length_c   1.000
_cell.angle_alpha   90.00
_cell.angle_beta   90.00
_cell.angle_gamma   90.00
#
_symmetry.space_group_name_H-M   'P 1'
#
loop_
_entity.id
_entity.type
_entity.pdbx_description
1 polymer ?
#
loop_
_entity_poly.entity_id
_entity_poly.type
_entity_poly.pdbx_seq_one_letter_code
_entity_poly.pdbx_strand_id
1 'polypeptide(L)'
;MTDLLNIWVEKIRTNDASQVAGLYHREGLLLGTFSNIERKGHELILDYFKDLLSSQVDVKIITKHEYKAESISTASGLYNFEVNDSIIEARFSFVFVKSKEDWKILSHHSSVLPK
;
A
#
# COMPACT_ATOMS: atom_id res chain seq x y z
N MET A 1 13.39 10.71 -10.86
CA MET A 1 13.09 10.36 -9.46
C MET A 1 12.04 9.26 -9.42
N THR A 2 12.21 8.29 -8.55
CA THR A 2 11.33 7.14 -8.46
C THR A 2 9.99 7.53 -7.82
N ASP A 3 8.89 7.18 -8.47
CA ASP A 3 7.55 7.38 -7.92
C ASP A 3 7.14 6.12 -7.16
N LEU A 4 7.42 6.13 -5.85
CA LEU A 4 7.23 4.97 -5.00
C LEU A 4 5.75 4.57 -4.88
N LEU A 5 4.86 5.57 -4.81
CA LEU A 5 3.43 5.30 -4.73
C LEU A 5 2.94 4.63 -6.01
N ASN A 6 3.39 5.10 -7.16
CA ASN A 6 2.99 4.51 -8.44
C ASN A 6 3.49 3.08 -8.58
N ILE A 7 4.68 2.78 -8.05
CA ILE A 7 5.19 1.41 -8.05
C ILE A 7 4.23 0.49 -7.30
N TRP A 8 3.74 0.94 -6.14
CA TRP A 8 2.78 0.15 -5.36
C TRP A 8 1.49 -0.08 -6.16
N VAL A 9 0.95 0.96 -6.79
CA VAL A 9 -0.26 0.86 -7.61
C VAL A 9 -0.05 -0.16 -8.73
N GLU A 10 1.09 -0.09 -9.44
CA GLU A 10 1.39 -1.01 -10.54
C GLU A 10 1.48 -2.46 -10.04
N LYS A 11 2.06 -2.67 -8.85
CA LYS A 11 2.16 -4.03 -8.29
C LYS A 11 0.79 -4.58 -7.88
N ILE A 12 -0.10 -3.74 -7.36
CA ILE A 12 -1.48 -4.15 -7.09
C ILE A 12 -2.14 -4.67 -8.37
N ARG A 13 -1.91 -3.97 -9.49
CA ARG A 13 -2.50 -4.33 -10.79
C ARG A 13 -2.01 -5.67 -11.34
N THR A 14 -0.86 -6.17 -10.86
CA THR A 14 -0.40 -7.50 -11.27
C THR A 14 -1.27 -8.61 -10.70
N ASN A 15 -2.04 -8.33 -9.68
CA ASN A 15 -2.82 -9.31 -8.91
C ASN A 15 -1.96 -10.42 -8.30
N ASP A 16 -0.68 -10.14 -8.10
CA ASP A 16 0.28 -11.07 -7.51
C ASP A 16 0.65 -10.57 -6.12
N ALA A 17 0.11 -11.23 -5.09
CA ALA A 17 0.30 -10.83 -3.69
C ALA A 17 1.78 -10.77 -3.29
N SER A 18 2.60 -11.67 -3.80
CA SER A 18 4.02 -11.69 -3.42
C SER A 18 4.77 -10.47 -3.96
N GLN A 19 4.38 -9.97 -5.14
CA GLN A 19 4.99 -8.76 -5.69
C GLN A 19 4.64 -7.52 -4.86
N VAL A 20 3.40 -7.45 -4.35
CA VAL A 20 3.00 -6.35 -3.49
C VAL A 20 3.69 -6.43 -2.13
N ALA A 21 3.63 -7.60 -1.50
CA ALA A 21 4.25 -7.81 -0.19
C ALA A 21 5.75 -7.55 -0.22
N GLY A 22 6.42 -7.84 -1.33
CA GLY A 22 7.85 -7.60 -1.51
C GLY A 22 8.26 -6.14 -1.45
N LEU A 23 7.30 -5.22 -1.60
CA LEU A 23 7.58 -3.78 -1.47
C LEU A 23 7.67 -3.33 -0.02
N TYR A 24 7.21 -4.15 0.93
CA TYR A 24 7.18 -3.80 2.34
C TYR A 24 8.47 -4.19 3.04
N HIS A 25 8.89 -3.35 3.98
CA HIS A 25 10.05 -3.64 4.82
C HIS A 25 9.76 -4.89 5.65
N ARG A 26 10.80 -5.67 5.96
CA ARG A 26 10.62 -6.89 6.77
C ARG A 26 9.99 -6.62 8.13
N GLU A 27 10.13 -5.39 8.65
CA GLU A 27 9.49 -4.95 9.89
C GLU A 27 8.32 -4.02 9.61
N GLY A 28 7.81 -4.03 8.39
CA GLY A 28 6.72 -3.16 7.98
C GLY A 28 5.43 -3.42 8.74
N LEU A 29 4.64 -2.35 8.89
CA LEU A 29 3.33 -2.42 9.51
C LEU A 29 2.28 -1.99 8.51
N LEU A 30 1.26 -2.81 8.34
CA LEU A 30 0.10 -2.50 7.50
C LEU A 30 -1.15 -2.49 8.36
N LEU A 31 -1.83 -1.34 8.37
CA LEU A 31 -3.16 -1.21 8.94
C LEU A 31 -4.10 -1.06 7.74
N GLY A 32 -4.65 -2.18 7.29
CA GLY A 32 -5.35 -2.24 6.01
C GLY A 32 -6.84 -2.05 6.11
N THR A 33 -7.41 -1.47 5.05
CA THR A 33 -8.86 -1.22 4.96
C THR A 33 -9.70 -2.48 5.16
N PHE A 34 -9.18 -3.61 4.71
CA PHE A 34 -9.94 -4.87 4.66
C PHE A 34 -9.55 -5.84 5.76
N SER A 35 -8.88 -5.35 6.81
CA SER A 35 -8.45 -6.20 7.92
C SER A 35 -8.63 -5.46 9.23
N ASN A 36 -9.05 -6.17 10.25
CA ASN A 36 -9.23 -5.59 11.60
C ASN A 36 -8.07 -5.92 12.53
N ILE A 37 -6.99 -6.50 12.01
CA ILE A 37 -5.79 -6.78 12.81
C ILE A 37 -4.59 -6.04 12.25
N GLU A 38 -3.62 -5.79 13.11
CA GLU A 38 -2.35 -5.22 12.67
C GLU A 38 -1.57 -6.28 11.92
N ARG A 39 -1.08 -5.91 10.73
CA ARG A 39 -0.27 -6.81 9.91
C ARG A 39 1.18 -6.39 10.02
N LYS A 40 1.88 -6.95 10.99
CA LYS A 40 3.29 -6.66 11.23
C LYS A 40 4.15 -7.77 10.62
N GLY A 41 5.06 -7.39 9.72
CA GLY A 41 5.98 -8.32 9.07
C GLY A 41 5.43 -8.93 7.79
N HIS A 42 6.32 -9.52 6.98
CA HIS A 42 5.98 -10.00 5.64
C HIS A 42 4.91 -11.09 5.60
N GLU A 43 4.92 -12.00 6.57
CA GLU A 43 3.97 -13.11 6.55
C GLU A 43 2.52 -12.63 6.65
N LEU A 44 2.24 -11.75 7.62
CA LEU A 44 0.89 -11.22 7.80
C LEU A 44 0.50 -10.27 6.67
N ILE A 45 1.46 -9.51 6.15
CA ILE A 45 1.22 -8.62 5.01
C ILE A 45 0.93 -9.43 3.75
N LEU A 46 1.68 -10.50 3.52
CA LEU A 46 1.42 -11.39 2.39
C LEU A 46 0.03 -12.00 2.47
N ASP A 47 -0.36 -12.47 3.66
CA ASP A 47 -1.70 -13.04 3.86
C ASP A 47 -2.80 -12.03 3.54
N TYR A 48 -2.61 -10.76 3.95
CA TYR A 48 -3.55 -9.69 3.65
C TYR A 48 -3.75 -9.56 2.12
N PHE A 49 -2.64 -9.51 1.37
CA PHE A 49 -2.74 -9.33 -0.07
C PHE A 49 -3.19 -10.59 -0.80
N LYS A 50 -2.91 -11.78 -0.25
CA LYS A 50 -3.49 -13.01 -0.81
C LYS A 50 -5.01 -12.98 -0.76
N ASP A 51 -5.57 -12.51 0.35
CA ASP A 51 -7.01 -12.38 0.48
C ASP A 51 -7.57 -11.32 -0.46
N LEU A 52 -6.98 -10.13 -0.44
CA LEU A 52 -7.47 -9.01 -1.27
C LEU A 52 -7.39 -9.34 -2.75
N LEU A 53 -6.25 -9.86 -3.20
CA LEU A 53 -5.98 -10.10 -4.62
C LEU A 53 -6.53 -11.43 -5.11
N SER A 54 -7.30 -12.15 -4.28
CA SER A 54 -8.13 -13.25 -4.76
C SER A 54 -9.25 -12.72 -5.65
N SER A 55 -9.54 -11.42 -5.56
CA SER A 55 -10.43 -10.70 -6.47
C SER A 55 -9.62 -9.85 -7.42
N GLN A 56 -10.24 -9.40 -8.50
CA GLN A 56 -9.62 -8.44 -9.41
C GLN A 56 -9.64 -7.07 -8.74
N VAL A 57 -8.47 -6.48 -8.53
CA VAL A 57 -8.34 -5.22 -7.80
C VAL A 57 -7.54 -4.22 -8.62
N ASP A 58 -8.03 -2.99 -8.69
CA ASP A 58 -7.29 -1.84 -9.18
C ASP A 58 -7.33 -0.75 -8.12
N VAL A 59 -6.40 0.20 -8.22
CA VAL A 59 -6.35 1.35 -7.31
C VAL A 59 -6.18 2.60 -8.17
N LYS A 60 -6.97 3.62 -7.86
CA LYS A 60 -6.83 4.94 -8.47
C LYS A 60 -6.49 5.97 -7.42
N ILE A 61 -5.38 6.67 -7.62
CA ILE A 61 -4.98 7.76 -6.73
C ILE A 61 -5.84 8.98 -7.07
N ILE A 62 -6.54 9.52 -6.09
CA ILE A 62 -7.38 10.70 -6.25
C ILE A 62 -6.61 11.95 -5.87
N THR A 63 -5.98 11.94 -4.70
CA THR A 63 -5.08 13.02 -4.27
C THR A 63 -3.83 12.40 -3.67
N LYS A 64 -2.73 13.14 -3.70
CA LYS A 64 -1.52 12.70 -3.01
C LYS A 64 -0.73 13.91 -2.55
N HIS A 65 -0.19 13.79 -1.35
CA HIS A 65 0.67 14.78 -0.74
C HIS A 65 1.94 14.07 -0.32
N GLU A 66 3.06 14.46 -0.91
CA GLU A 66 4.32 13.75 -0.75
C GLU A 66 5.36 14.65 -0.09
N TYR A 67 6.16 14.06 0.80
CA TYR A 67 7.35 14.67 1.33
C TYR A 67 8.51 13.73 1.02
N LYS A 68 9.54 14.25 0.38
CA LYS A 68 10.67 13.42 -0.05
C LYS A 68 11.95 13.94 0.59
N ALA A 69 12.64 13.05 1.28
CA ALA A 69 13.95 13.31 1.85
C ALA A 69 14.90 12.22 1.38
N GLU A 70 16.15 12.31 1.77
CA GLU A 70 17.19 11.41 1.25
C GLU A 70 16.92 9.95 1.55
N SER A 71 16.49 9.65 2.77
CA SER A 71 16.29 8.25 3.21
C SER A 71 14.90 7.94 3.72
N ILE A 72 14.00 8.93 3.78
CA ILE A 72 12.62 8.75 4.19
C ILE A 72 11.73 9.57 3.28
N SER A 73 10.64 8.96 2.86
CA SER A 73 9.63 9.61 2.04
C SER A 73 8.25 9.28 2.58
N THR A 74 7.32 10.21 2.46
CA THR A 74 5.93 9.92 2.84
C THR A 74 4.99 10.26 1.69
N ALA A 75 3.86 9.58 1.64
CA ALA A 75 2.78 9.90 0.71
C ALA A 75 1.46 9.66 1.43
N SER A 76 0.57 10.66 1.39
CA SER A 76 -0.73 10.58 2.03
C SER A 76 -1.78 11.19 1.13
N GLY A 77 -3.01 10.73 1.23
CA GLY A 77 -4.09 11.28 0.43
C GLY A 77 -5.31 10.38 0.36
N LEU A 78 -5.99 10.48 -0.76
CA LEU A 78 -7.20 9.71 -1.04
C LEU A 78 -6.97 8.80 -2.24
N TYR A 79 -7.48 7.57 -2.15
CA TYR A 79 -7.49 6.68 -3.29
C TYR A 79 -8.77 5.84 -3.28
N ASN A 80 -9.09 5.26 -4.42
CA ASN A 80 -10.20 4.34 -4.54
C ASN A 80 -9.68 2.96 -4.84
N PHE A 81 -10.21 1.96 -4.13
CA PHE A 81 -10.05 0.57 -4.53
C PHE A 81 -11.20 0.21 -5.44
N GLU A 82 -10.90 -0.39 -6.57
CA GLU A 82 -11.90 -0.98 -7.44
C GLU A 82 -11.77 -2.50 -7.29
N VAL A 83 -12.72 -3.10 -6.57
CA VAL A 83 -12.71 -4.54 -6.27
C VAL A 83 -13.92 -5.15 -6.97
N ASN A 84 -13.66 -5.98 -7.99
CA ASN A 84 -14.69 -6.47 -8.90
C ASN A 84 -15.41 -5.26 -9.51
N ASP A 85 -16.69 -5.08 -9.29
CA ASP A 85 -17.44 -3.94 -9.82
C ASP A 85 -17.78 -2.90 -8.77
N SER A 86 -17.14 -2.97 -7.60
CA SER A 86 -17.39 -2.04 -6.49
C SER A 86 -16.25 -1.05 -6.34
N ILE A 87 -16.60 0.18 -5.99
CA ILE A 87 -15.61 1.23 -5.70
C ILE A 87 -15.65 1.52 -4.21
N ILE A 88 -14.50 1.44 -3.56
CA ILE A 88 -14.35 1.70 -2.14
C ILE A 88 -13.44 2.92 -1.99
N GLU A 89 -14.02 4.02 -1.54
CA GLU A 89 -13.27 5.26 -1.31
C GLU A 89 -12.52 5.14 0.01
N ALA A 90 -11.24 5.50 0.01
CA ALA A 90 -10.38 5.30 1.17
C ALA A 90 -9.36 6.43 1.32
N ARG A 91 -8.77 6.47 2.51
CA ARG A 91 -7.66 7.36 2.83
C ARG A 91 -6.41 6.52 3.02
N PHE A 92 -5.24 7.11 2.75
CA PHE A 92 -3.99 6.37 2.92
C PHE A 92 -2.88 7.25 3.46
N SER A 93 -1.92 6.60 4.12
CA SER A 93 -0.61 7.16 4.44
C SER A 93 0.43 6.07 4.29
N PHE A 94 1.51 6.41 3.61
CA PHE A 94 2.69 5.54 3.48
C PHE A 94 3.90 6.22 4.06
N VAL A 95 4.77 5.43 4.70
CA VAL A 95 6.12 5.86 5.03
C VAL A 95 7.08 4.90 4.32
N PHE A 96 7.93 5.45 3.48
CA PHE A 96 8.95 4.69 2.75
C PHE A 96 10.30 4.98 3.37
N VAL A 97 11.13 3.95 3.53
CA VAL A 97 12.49 4.10 4.03
C VAL A 97 13.46 3.50 3.02
N LYS A 98 14.59 4.14 2.87
CA LYS A 98 15.64 3.66 1.99
C LYS A 98 16.71 2.97 2.82
N SER A 99 16.98 1.71 2.48
CA SER A 99 18.04 0.91 3.10
C SER A 99 18.96 0.48 1.97
N LYS A 100 20.20 0.94 2.00
CA LYS A 100 21.16 0.75 0.92
C LYS A 100 20.59 1.37 -0.36
N GLU A 101 20.32 0.59 -1.38
CA GLU A 101 19.78 1.09 -2.66
C GLU A 101 18.27 0.89 -2.81
N ASP A 102 17.64 0.25 -1.84
CA ASP A 102 16.24 -0.14 -1.95
C ASP A 102 15.32 0.70 -1.06
N TRP A 103 14.22 1.15 -1.65
CA TRP A 103 13.13 1.76 -0.90
C TRP A 103 12.13 0.67 -0.50
N LYS A 104 11.70 0.69 0.76
CA LYS A 104 10.69 -0.24 1.27
C LYS A 104 9.64 0.52 2.05
N ILE A 105 8.42 -0.02 2.07
CA ILE A 105 7.32 0.56 2.83
C ILE A 105 7.48 0.12 4.30
N LEU A 106 7.73 1.08 5.17
CA LEU A 106 7.84 0.81 6.60
C LEU A 106 6.48 0.83 7.28
N SER A 107 5.60 1.72 6.86
CA SER A 107 4.27 1.85 7.45
C SER A 107 3.27 2.22 6.37
N HIS A 108 2.11 1.59 6.40
CA HIS A 108 1.02 1.87 5.48
C HIS A 108 -0.29 1.79 6.25
N HIS A 109 -1.02 2.90 6.28
CA HIS A 109 -2.35 2.96 6.86
C HIS A 109 -3.35 3.22 5.74
N SER A 110 -4.39 2.42 5.71
CA SER A 110 -5.48 2.55 4.74
C SER A 110 -6.81 2.36 5.47
N SER A 111 -7.74 3.27 5.27
CA SER A 111 -9.04 3.21 5.93
C SER A 111 -10.13 3.77 5.03
N VAL A 112 -11.35 3.28 5.22
CA VAL A 112 -12.50 3.76 4.46
C VAL A 112 -12.72 5.24 4.74
N LEU A 113 -13.05 6.00 3.69
CA LEU A 113 -13.35 7.41 3.84
C LEU A 113 -14.65 7.56 4.64
N PRO A 114 -14.65 8.33 5.74
CA PRO A 114 -15.87 8.54 6.52
C PRO A 114 -16.93 9.30 5.71
N LYS A 115 -18.17 8.97 5.96
CA LYS A 115 -19.30 9.66 5.34
C LYS A 115 -20.03 10.51 6.32
#